data_7e3b600a6e1af5439b605cbe929b1e36
#
_entry.id   7e3b600a6e1af5439b605cbe929b1e36
#
_cell.length_a   1.000
_cell.length_b   1.000
_cell.length_c   1.000
_cell.angle_alpha   90.00
_cell.angle_beta   90.00
_cell.angle_gamma   90.00
#
_symmetry.space_group_name_H-M   'P 1'
#
loop_
_entity.id
_entity.type
_entity.pdbx_description
1 polymer ?
#
loop_
_entity_poly.entity_id
_entity_poly.type
_entity_poly.pdbx_seq_one_letter_code
_entity_poly.pdbx_strand_id
1 'polypeptide(L)'
;MSKFRNLPKRSEKGLLTPDNCMLAIIDLQGQMLFGVGNFDRQTVINNNMILAKAAKLFGVPTVLSTVESKTFSGNMWPQILSIFPDHTPIERSSMNSWDDANFVAAVKNTGRKKIVLTGLWTETCVALPTIQAIHDGFEVYVAEDCCGDVSQLNHDNAMKRIIQAGAKPVTALSTLLEWQRDWAFKDTYDAVMGIVKTHCGAYGVGVEYAYTMVHGAPASKLPEWVPPETAVHA
;
A
#
# COMPACT_ATOMS: atom_id res chain seq x y z
N MET A 1 -17.43 5.72 -10.79
CA MET A 1 -18.21 6.19 -9.63
C MET A 1 -18.19 5.08 -8.58
N SER A 2 -17.70 5.37 -7.36
CA SER A 2 -17.55 4.37 -6.30
C SER A 2 -18.89 3.69 -5.98
N LYS A 3 -18.88 2.35 -5.88
CA LYS A 3 -20.04 1.54 -5.43
C LYS A 3 -20.49 1.85 -3.99
N PHE A 4 -19.74 2.69 -3.27
CA PHE A 4 -19.87 2.92 -1.81
C PHE A 4 -20.51 4.27 -1.45
N ARG A 5 -21.28 4.87 -2.36
CA ARG A 5 -21.91 6.19 -2.15
C ARG A 5 -22.88 6.28 -0.97
N ASN A 6 -23.33 5.15 -0.42
CA ASN A 6 -24.33 5.10 0.65
C ASN A 6 -23.74 4.76 2.03
N LEU A 7 -22.40 4.73 2.18
CA LEU A 7 -21.82 4.54 3.51
C LEU A 7 -22.06 5.78 4.38
N PRO A 8 -22.33 5.61 5.68
CA PRO A 8 -22.44 6.73 6.62
C PRO A 8 -21.20 7.61 6.55
N LYS A 9 -21.39 8.94 6.69
CA LYS A 9 -20.29 9.89 6.66
C LYS A 9 -19.32 9.59 7.82
N ARG A 10 -18.08 9.22 7.48
CA ARG A 10 -17.05 8.92 8.48
C ARG A 10 -16.51 10.22 9.08
N SER A 11 -16.25 10.20 10.39
CA SER A 11 -15.56 11.31 11.04
C SER A 11 -14.12 11.39 10.57
N GLU A 12 -13.70 12.55 10.08
CA GLU A 12 -12.34 12.77 9.63
C GLU A 12 -11.38 13.15 10.77
N LYS A 13 -11.81 13.90 11.74
CA LYS A 13 -11.11 14.34 12.98
C LYS A 13 -9.66 13.84 13.16
N GLY A 14 -8.78 14.18 12.21
CA GLY A 14 -7.36 13.77 12.22
C GLY A 14 -7.08 12.36 11.66
N LEU A 15 -8.09 11.59 11.30
CA LEU A 15 -7.94 10.23 10.79
C LEU A 15 -7.95 10.19 9.25
N LEU A 16 -7.54 9.04 8.70
CA LEU A 16 -7.65 8.73 7.28
C LEU A 16 -9.06 8.24 6.94
N THR A 17 -9.58 8.71 5.82
CA THR A 17 -10.78 8.16 5.19
C THR A 17 -10.52 7.97 3.70
N PRO A 18 -11.24 7.07 3.02
CA PRO A 18 -11.09 6.91 1.58
C PRO A 18 -11.34 8.21 0.78
N ASP A 19 -12.09 9.15 1.38
CA ASP A 19 -12.47 10.40 0.72
C ASP A 19 -11.48 11.53 0.95
N ASN A 20 -10.58 11.44 1.95
CA ASN A 20 -9.66 12.52 2.30
C ASN A 20 -8.20 12.25 1.98
N CYS A 21 -7.84 11.06 1.51
CA CYS A 21 -6.47 10.68 1.22
C CYS A 21 -6.30 10.10 -0.19
N MET A 22 -5.03 9.98 -0.57
CA MET A 22 -4.57 9.23 -1.73
C MET A 22 -3.47 8.25 -1.33
N LEU A 23 -3.17 7.27 -2.17
CA LEU A 23 -2.06 6.34 -2.01
C LEU A 23 -0.96 6.67 -3.04
N ALA A 24 0.28 6.80 -2.59
CA ALA A 24 1.47 6.88 -3.44
C ALA A 24 2.33 5.63 -3.22
N ILE A 25 2.55 4.85 -4.28
CA ILE A 25 3.44 3.68 -4.26
C ILE A 25 4.69 4.06 -5.08
N ILE A 26 5.81 4.19 -4.40
CA ILE A 26 7.06 4.70 -4.98
C ILE A 26 8.06 3.56 -5.12
N ASP A 27 8.50 3.33 -6.37
CA ASP A 27 9.63 2.48 -6.72
C ASP A 27 9.58 1.05 -6.16
N LEU A 28 8.38 0.47 -6.08
CA LEU A 28 8.23 -0.93 -5.72
C LEU A 28 8.65 -1.82 -6.90
N GLN A 29 9.95 -1.80 -7.20
CA GLN A 29 10.58 -2.41 -8.38
C GLN A 29 11.41 -3.64 -7.99
N GLY A 30 11.54 -4.60 -8.92
CA GLY A 30 12.11 -5.91 -8.61
C GLY A 30 13.53 -5.86 -8.05
N GLN A 31 14.44 -5.13 -8.69
CA GLN A 31 15.84 -5.05 -8.23
C GLN A 31 15.99 -4.27 -6.93
N MET A 32 15.19 -3.22 -6.73
CA MET A 32 15.12 -2.48 -5.47
C MET A 32 14.69 -3.38 -4.32
N LEU A 33 13.71 -4.24 -4.56
CA LEU A 33 13.20 -5.20 -3.58
C LEU A 33 14.28 -6.24 -3.18
N PHE A 34 15.10 -6.71 -4.13
CA PHE A 34 16.19 -7.62 -3.82
C PHE A 34 17.24 -7.02 -2.89
N GLY A 35 17.41 -5.70 -2.90
CA GLY A 35 18.29 -4.96 -2.00
C GLY A 35 17.74 -4.75 -0.59
N VAL A 36 16.48 -5.10 -0.31
CA VAL A 36 15.88 -4.92 1.01
C VAL A 36 16.50 -5.84 2.05
N GLY A 37 16.97 -5.27 3.15
CA GLY A 37 17.63 -5.95 4.24
C GLY A 37 17.06 -5.67 5.65
N ASN A 38 16.10 -4.73 5.78
CA ASN A 38 15.47 -4.41 7.07
C ASN A 38 14.26 -5.30 7.39
N PHE A 39 13.49 -5.70 6.40
CA PHE A 39 12.33 -6.58 6.54
C PHE A 39 12.48 -7.80 5.64
N ASP A 40 11.75 -8.85 5.97
CA ASP A 40 11.53 -9.94 5.03
C ASP A 40 10.82 -9.41 3.77
N ARG A 41 11.34 -9.74 2.60
CA ARG A 41 10.86 -9.22 1.31
C ARG A 41 9.42 -9.60 1.03
N GLN A 42 9.02 -10.81 1.45
CA GLN A 42 7.63 -11.27 1.28
C GLN A 42 6.68 -10.45 2.16
N THR A 43 7.12 -10.05 3.37
CA THR A 43 6.36 -9.15 4.24
C THR A 43 6.15 -7.79 3.58
N VAL A 44 7.21 -7.20 3.01
CA VAL A 44 7.10 -5.92 2.28
C VAL A 44 6.10 -6.02 1.12
N ILE A 45 6.17 -7.11 0.33
CA ILE A 45 5.22 -7.35 -0.77
C ILE A 45 3.80 -7.49 -0.22
N ASN A 46 3.58 -8.37 0.76
CA ASN A 46 2.26 -8.62 1.33
C ASN A 46 1.61 -7.34 1.86
N ASN A 47 2.37 -6.52 2.59
CA ASN A 47 1.86 -5.29 3.15
C ASN A 47 1.52 -4.26 2.07
N ASN A 48 2.34 -4.14 1.03
CA ASN A 48 1.99 -3.31 -0.13
C ASN A 48 0.75 -3.83 -0.86
N MET A 49 0.54 -5.16 -0.94
CA MET A 49 -0.67 -5.75 -1.50
C MET A 49 -1.91 -5.42 -0.67
N ILE A 50 -1.81 -5.35 0.67
CA ILE A 50 -2.90 -4.90 1.53
C ILE A 50 -3.33 -3.49 1.12
N LEU A 51 -2.38 -2.53 1.07
CA LEU A 51 -2.67 -1.14 0.73
C LEU A 51 -3.22 -0.99 -0.69
N ALA A 52 -2.60 -1.65 -1.67
CA ALA A 52 -3.01 -1.56 -3.06
C ALA A 52 -4.45 -2.10 -3.26
N LYS A 53 -4.74 -3.29 -2.71
CA LYS A 53 -6.09 -3.89 -2.78
C LYS A 53 -7.12 -3.05 -2.02
N ALA A 54 -6.75 -2.53 -0.85
CA ALA A 54 -7.62 -1.64 -0.09
C ALA A 54 -7.91 -0.34 -0.85
N ALA A 55 -6.89 0.30 -1.43
CA ALA A 55 -7.08 1.50 -2.23
C ALA A 55 -8.03 1.26 -3.42
N LYS A 56 -7.84 0.14 -4.13
CA LYS A 56 -8.74 -0.24 -5.23
C LYS A 56 -10.17 -0.48 -4.74
N LEU A 57 -10.33 -1.21 -3.62
CA LEU A 57 -11.63 -1.51 -3.02
C LEU A 57 -12.39 -0.25 -2.63
N PHE A 58 -11.72 0.66 -1.92
CA PHE A 58 -12.33 1.87 -1.39
C PHE A 58 -12.36 3.04 -2.39
N GLY A 59 -11.78 2.89 -3.60
CA GLY A 59 -11.72 3.95 -4.60
C GLY A 59 -10.78 5.09 -4.20
N VAL A 60 -9.74 4.81 -3.41
CA VAL A 60 -8.71 5.78 -3.03
C VAL A 60 -7.84 6.07 -4.25
N PRO A 61 -7.70 7.34 -4.68
CA PRO A 61 -6.82 7.70 -5.78
C PRO A 61 -5.40 7.21 -5.55
N THR A 62 -4.81 6.56 -6.54
CA THR A 62 -3.49 5.95 -6.42
C THR A 62 -2.56 6.48 -7.49
N VAL A 63 -1.34 6.86 -7.11
CA VAL A 63 -0.25 7.24 -7.99
C VAL A 63 0.88 6.24 -7.85
N LEU A 64 1.34 5.71 -8.98
CA LEU A 64 2.46 4.80 -9.08
C LEU A 64 3.67 5.51 -9.68
N SER A 65 4.86 5.30 -9.12
CA SER A 65 6.10 5.87 -9.64
C SER A 65 7.19 4.80 -9.74
N THR A 66 8.04 4.95 -10.76
CA THR A 66 9.23 4.13 -10.98
C THR A 66 10.44 5.01 -11.24
N VAL A 67 11.63 4.52 -10.90
CA VAL A 67 12.90 5.18 -11.15
C VAL A 67 13.81 4.27 -11.98
N GLU A 68 14.36 4.81 -13.08
CA GLU A 68 15.37 4.12 -13.90
C GLU A 68 15.00 2.65 -14.21
N SER A 69 13.76 2.43 -14.65
CA SER A 69 13.21 1.08 -14.84
C SER A 69 13.92 0.28 -15.92
N LYS A 70 14.51 0.97 -16.91
CA LYS A 70 15.23 0.34 -18.04
C LYS A 70 16.70 0.04 -17.75
N THR A 71 17.25 0.62 -16.69
CA THR A 71 18.68 0.50 -16.38
C THR A 71 18.93 -0.28 -15.10
N PHE A 72 18.64 0.30 -13.94
CA PHE A 72 18.99 -0.28 -12.64
C PHE A 72 17.83 -0.99 -11.97
N SER A 73 16.66 -0.32 -11.85
CA SER A 73 15.65 -0.73 -10.88
C SER A 73 14.68 -1.81 -11.38
N GLY A 74 14.59 -1.98 -12.71
CA GLY A 74 13.63 -2.90 -13.33
C GLY A 74 12.20 -2.36 -13.30
N ASN A 75 11.24 -3.17 -13.74
CA ASN A 75 9.83 -2.79 -13.74
C ASN A 75 9.22 -2.84 -12.35
N MET A 76 8.12 -2.10 -12.16
CA MET A 76 7.29 -2.22 -10.97
C MET A 76 6.79 -3.65 -10.79
N TRP A 77 6.62 -4.06 -9.55
CA TRP A 77 6.20 -5.41 -9.18
C TRP A 77 4.89 -5.81 -9.87
N PRO A 78 4.85 -6.95 -10.57
CA PRO A 78 3.71 -7.33 -11.41
C PRO A 78 2.39 -7.45 -10.66
N GLN A 79 2.41 -7.91 -9.40
CA GLN A 79 1.19 -8.01 -8.61
C GLN A 79 0.57 -6.64 -8.31
N ILE A 80 1.38 -5.58 -8.14
CA ILE A 80 0.87 -4.22 -7.97
C ILE A 80 0.24 -3.74 -9.29
N LEU A 81 0.91 -3.93 -10.41
CA LEU A 81 0.37 -3.55 -11.72
C LEU A 81 -0.94 -4.27 -12.04
N SER A 82 -1.08 -5.53 -11.63
CA SER A 82 -2.32 -6.30 -11.87
C SER A 82 -3.54 -5.74 -11.10
N ILE A 83 -3.33 -5.05 -9.98
CA ILE A 83 -4.40 -4.36 -9.25
C ILE A 83 -4.82 -3.07 -9.97
N PHE A 84 -3.89 -2.42 -10.64
CA PHE A 84 -4.08 -1.14 -11.32
C PHE A 84 -3.78 -1.24 -12.83
N PRO A 85 -4.51 -2.07 -13.59
CA PRO A 85 -4.18 -2.33 -15.01
C PRO A 85 -4.28 -1.07 -15.89
N ASP A 86 -5.07 -0.09 -15.47
CA ASP A 86 -5.26 1.17 -16.20
C ASP A 86 -4.28 2.28 -15.76
N HIS A 87 -3.34 1.99 -14.85
CA HIS A 87 -2.35 2.95 -14.38
C HIS A 87 -1.02 2.70 -15.05
N THR A 88 -0.44 3.75 -15.60
CA THR A 88 0.95 3.74 -16.05
C THR A 88 1.80 4.37 -14.96
N PRO A 89 2.81 3.66 -14.41
CA PRO A 89 3.74 4.25 -13.47
C PRO A 89 4.46 5.46 -14.08
N ILE A 90 4.62 6.51 -13.29
CA ILE A 90 5.36 7.71 -13.70
C ILE A 90 6.85 7.38 -13.60
N GLU A 91 7.49 7.27 -14.75
CA GLU A 91 8.91 7.00 -14.87
C GLU A 91 9.72 8.28 -14.64
N ARG A 92 10.77 8.20 -13.86
CA ARG A 92 11.67 9.31 -13.57
C ARG A 92 13.13 8.85 -13.40
N SER A 93 14.07 9.80 -13.40
CA SER A 93 15.49 9.58 -13.07
C SER A 93 15.89 10.20 -11.73
N SER A 94 15.10 11.14 -11.19
CA SER A 94 15.37 11.78 -9.91
C SER A 94 15.20 10.80 -8.74
N MET A 95 16.08 10.86 -7.74
CA MET A 95 15.94 10.07 -6.50
C MET A 95 14.69 10.49 -5.73
N ASN A 96 14.37 11.76 -5.78
CA ASN A 96 13.23 12.34 -5.12
C ASN A 96 12.08 12.50 -6.11
N SER A 97 11.00 11.78 -5.92
CA SER A 97 9.83 11.87 -6.80
C SER A 97 9.16 13.25 -6.73
N TRP A 98 9.39 14.04 -5.68
CA TRP A 98 8.87 15.41 -5.58
C TRP A 98 9.60 16.40 -6.48
N ASP A 99 10.80 16.05 -6.99
CA ASP A 99 11.52 16.83 -8.00
C ASP A 99 11.02 16.56 -9.44
N ASP A 100 10.13 15.58 -9.62
CA ASP A 100 9.49 15.28 -10.90
C ASP A 100 8.15 15.99 -11.03
N ALA A 101 8.03 16.87 -12.02
CA ALA A 101 6.84 17.67 -12.23
C ALA A 101 5.58 16.85 -12.55
N ASN A 102 5.74 15.69 -13.25
CA ASN A 102 4.62 14.84 -13.58
C ASN A 102 4.08 14.10 -12.33
N PHE A 103 4.99 13.66 -11.45
CA PHE A 103 4.60 13.06 -10.19
C PHE A 103 3.85 14.04 -9.30
N VAL A 104 4.40 15.25 -9.10
CA VAL A 104 3.75 16.30 -8.31
C VAL A 104 2.40 16.70 -8.91
N ALA A 105 2.31 16.82 -10.23
CA ALA A 105 1.05 17.11 -10.90
C ALA A 105 0.02 16.00 -10.69
N ALA A 106 0.42 14.73 -10.82
CA ALA A 106 -0.46 13.58 -10.57
C ALA A 106 -0.99 13.57 -9.13
N VAL A 107 -0.13 13.82 -8.14
CA VAL A 107 -0.54 13.95 -6.72
C VAL A 107 -1.56 15.08 -6.56
N LYS A 108 -1.24 16.29 -7.06
CA LYS A 108 -2.12 17.46 -6.94
C LYS A 108 -3.46 17.28 -7.65
N ASN A 109 -3.48 16.59 -8.79
CA ASN A 109 -4.70 16.30 -9.56
C ASN A 109 -5.67 15.37 -8.84
N THR A 110 -5.23 14.60 -7.83
CA THR A 110 -6.14 13.82 -6.98
C THR A 110 -7.07 14.70 -6.15
N GLY A 111 -6.71 15.97 -5.94
CA GLY A 111 -7.43 16.90 -5.06
C GLY A 111 -7.33 16.55 -3.56
N ARG A 112 -6.53 15.55 -3.19
CA ARG A 112 -6.39 15.09 -1.81
C ARG A 112 -5.31 15.89 -1.08
N LYS A 113 -5.49 16.06 0.24
CA LYS A 113 -4.53 16.75 1.11
C LYS A 113 -3.71 15.80 1.97
N LYS A 114 -4.17 14.56 2.13
CA LYS A 114 -3.47 13.51 2.86
C LYS A 114 -2.90 12.49 1.87
N ILE A 115 -1.64 12.13 2.08
CA ILE A 115 -0.93 11.14 1.27
C ILE A 115 -0.59 9.96 2.18
N VAL A 116 -1.06 8.77 1.86
CA VAL A 116 -0.49 7.52 2.36
C VAL A 116 0.63 7.15 1.42
N LEU A 117 1.86 7.05 1.92
CA LEU A 117 3.05 6.85 1.11
C LEU A 117 3.76 5.56 1.52
N THR A 118 4.20 4.81 0.53
CA THR A 118 4.98 3.58 0.67
C THR A 118 5.98 3.45 -0.46
N GLY A 119 7.03 2.67 -0.27
CA GLY A 119 7.98 2.41 -1.36
C GLY A 119 9.39 1.98 -0.94
N LEU A 120 10.30 2.01 -1.90
CA LEU A 120 11.69 1.58 -1.79
C LEU A 120 12.63 2.66 -2.36
N TRP A 121 13.73 3.04 -1.70
CA TRP A 121 14.12 2.67 -0.34
C TRP A 121 13.73 3.78 0.62
N THR A 122 13.50 3.44 1.89
CA THR A 122 12.98 4.34 2.90
C THR A 122 13.81 5.62 3.04
N GLU A 123 15.16 5.48 3.09
CA GLU A 123 16.07 6.59 3.32
C GLU A 123 16.11 7.64 2.20
N THR A 124 15.68 7.27 0.99
CA THR A 124 15.79 8.13 -0.19
C THR A 124 14.43 8.37 -0.84
N CYS A 125 13.91 7.40 -1.57
CA CYS A 125 12.72 7.57 -2.42
C CYS A 125 11.43 7.72 -1.61
N VAL A 126 11.43 7.32 -0.33
CA VAL A 126 10.34 7.59 0.62
C VAL A 126 10.59 8.88 1.40
N ALA A 127 11.78 9.03 1.98
CA ALA A 127 12.06 10.14 2.89
C ALA A 127 12.07 11.51 2.19
N LEU A 128 12.70 11.60 1.03
CA LEU A 128 12.85 12.90 0.34
C LEU A 128 11.50 13.50 -0.08
N PRO A 129 10.63 12.77 -0.82
CA PRO A 129 9.33 13.30 -1.20
C PRO A 129 8.41 13.52 0.00
N THR A 130 8.50 12.69 1.06
CA THR A 130 7.75 12.90 2.29
C THR A 130 8.03 14.28 2.89
N ILE A 131 9.31 14.63 3.05
CA ILE A 131 9.72 15.91 3.65
C ILE A 131 9.22 17.08 2.79
N GLN A 132 9.42 17.02 1.48
CA GLN A 132 9.01 18.11 0.59
C GLN A 132 7.48 18.22 0.47
N ALA A 133 6.76 17.11 0.43
CA ALA A 133 5.29 17.13 0.44
C ALA A 133 4.74 17.83 1.69
N ILE A 134 5.34 17.56 2.87
CA ILE A 134 4.97 18.25 4.11
C ILE A 134 5.22 19.75 4.02
N HIS A 135 6.36 20.19 3.49
CA HIS A 135 6.66 21.60 3.28
C HIS A 135 5.71 22.26 2.28
N ASP A 136 5.19 21.51 1.32
CA ASP A 136 4.16 21.96 0.37
C ASP A 136 2.72 21.93 0.97
N GLY A 137 2.58 21.61 2.25
CA GLY A 137 1.33 21.67 2.98
C GLY A 137 0.45 20.41 2.89
N PHE A 138 1.03 19.28 2.51
CA PHE A 138 0.35 18.00 2.60
C PHE A 138 0.52 17.37 4.00
N GLU A 139 -0.47 16.58 4.42
CA GLU A 139 -0.32 15.67 5.55
C GLU A 139 0.14 14.31 5.01
N VAL A 140 1.35 13.88 5.40
CA VAL A 140 1.91 12.62 4.90
C VAL A 140 1.89 11.55 5.99
N TYR A 141 1.32 10.40 5.62
CA TYR A 141 1.26 9.18 6.41
C TYR A 141 2.15 8.14 5.73
N VAL A 142 3.17 7.66 6.40
CA VAL A 142 4.10 6.68 5.83
C VAL A 142 3.78 5.31 6.39
N ALA A 143 3.45 4.37 5.50
CA ALA A 143 3.21 2.98 5.87
C ALA A 143 4.55 2.28 6.09
N GLU A 144 5.05 2.35 7.31
CA GLU A 144 6.39 1.93 7.71
C GLU A 144 6.68 0.47 7.35
N ASP A 145 5.74 -0.43 7.63
CA ASP A 145 5.85 -1.86 7.34
C ASP A 145 5.74 -2.21 5.83
N CYS A 146 5.49 -1.22 4.99
CA CYS A 146 5.49 -1.31 3.53
C CYS A 146 6.76 -0.73 2.91
N CYS A 147 7.64 -0.12 3.71
CA CYS A 147 8.84 0.57 3.25
C CYS A 147 10.08 -0.29 3.53
N GLY A 148 10.71 -0.78 2.46
CA GLY A 148 11.97 -1.50 2.57
C GLY A 148 13.18 -0.59 2.46
N ASP A 149 14.30 -1.03 3.07
CA ASP A 149 15.60 -0.36 2.96
C ASP A 149 16.74 -1.38 2.96
N VAL A 150 17.94 -0.93 2.61
CA VAL A 150 19.14 -1.78 2.51
C VAL A 150 19.63 -2.31 3.87
N SER A 151 19.29 -1.62 4.95
CA SER A 151 19.57 -2.05 6.32
C SER A 151 18.55 -1.52 7.32
N GLN A 152 18.48 -2.15 8.49
CA GLN A 152 17.64 -1.66 9.58
C GLN A 152 18.04 -0.26 10.03
N LEU A 153 19.36 0.02 10.12
CA LEU A 153 19.85 1.32 10.54
C LEU A 153 19.40 2.45 9.59
N ASN A 154 19.48 2.20 8.28
CA ASN A 154 19.07 3.19 7.27
C ASN A 154 17.58 3.47 7.38
N HIS A 155 16.78 2.42 7.48
CA HIS A 155 15.33 2.51 7.66
C HIS A 155 14.96 3.31 8.91
N ASP A 156 15.51 2.95 10.07
CA ASP A 156 15.21 3.60 11.35
C ASP A 156 15.57 5.09 11.35
N ASN A 157 16.74 5.43 10.76
CA ASN A 157 17.15 6.82 10.65
C ASN A 157 16.26 7.62 9.70
N ALA A 158 15.85 7.02 8.59
CA ALA A 158 14.91 7.63 7.66
C ALA A 158 13.56 7.89 8.35
N MET A 159 13.01 6.88 9.04
CA MET A 159 11.74 7.03 9.78
C MET A 159 11.82 8.12 10.85
N LYS A 160 12.91 8.16 11.64
CA LYS A 160 13.12 9.24 12.62
C LYS A 160 13.14 10.62 11.94
N ARG A 161 13.84 10.75 10.82
CA ARG A 161 13.96 11.99 10.06
C ARG A 161 12.60 12.48 9.55
N ILE A 162 11.81 11.60 8.93
CA ILE A 162 10.50 12.00 8.40
C ILE A 162 9.48 12.29 9.49
N ILE A 163 9.52 11.57 10.62
CA ILE A 163 8.67 11.84 11.78
C ILE A 163 8.99 13.22 12.37
N GLN A 164 10.28 13.56 12.50
CA GLN A 164 10.70 14.91 12.92
C GLN A 164 10.24 16.01 11.96
N ALA A 165 10.14 15.71 10.67
CA ALA A 165 9.60 16.63 9.67
C ALA A 165 8.05 16.76 9.73
N GLY A 166 7.36 15.92 10.50
CA GLY A 166 5.90 15.95 10.68
C GLY A 166 5.14 14.83 10.01
N ALA A 167 5.81 13.81 9.46
CA ALA A 167 5.15 12.62 8.94
C ALA A 167 4.52 11.79 10.08
N LYS A 168 3.44 11.12 9.75
CA LYS A 168 2.71 10.24 10.67
C LYS A 168 2.96 8.79 10.27
N PRO A 169 3.62 7.97 11.11
CA PRO A 169 3.81 6.56 10.82
C PRO A 169 2.47 5.81 10.95
N VAL A 170 2.22 4.91 10.00
CA VAL A 170 1.10 3.98 9.99
C VAL A 170 1.59 2.61 9.52
N THR A 171 0.72 1.60 9.56
CA THR A 171 0.97 0.29 8.98
C THR A 171 -0.07 -0.02 7.91
N ALA A 172 0.20 -1.00 7.06
CA ALA A 172 -0.76 -1.45 6.05
C ALA A 172 -2.08 -1.87 6.69
N LEU A 173 -2.01 -2.68 7.75
CA LEU A 173 -3.19 -3.16 8.44
C LEU A 173 -3.95 -2.04 9.15
N SER A 174 -3.25 -1.13 9.85
CA SER A 174 -3.92 0.00 10.51
C SER A 174 -4.64 0.88 9.50
N THR A 175 -4.04 1.14 8.35
CA THR A 175 -4.63 1.93 7.26
C THR A 175 -5.86 1.25 6.66
N LEU A 176 -5.78 -0.06 6.38
CA LEU A 176 -6.93 -0.84 5.91
C LEU A 176 -8.11 -0.74 6.88
N LEU A 177 -7.85 -0.93 8.19
CA LEU A 177 -8.89 -0.90 9.21
C LEU A 177 -9.41 0.52 9.47
N GLU A 178 -8.56 1.52 9.33
CA GLU A 178 -8.96 2.93 9.41
C GLU A 178 -9.86 3.34 8.23
N TRP A 179 -9.64 2.79 7.02
CA TRP A 179 -10.54 2.98 5.88
C TRP A 179 -11.85 2.20 6.03
N GLN A 180 -11.82 0.98 6.55
CA GLN A 180 -13.03 0.20 6.85
C GLN A 180 -13.85 0.85 7.96
N ARG A 181 -13.21 1.32 9.00
CA ARG A 181 -13.75 2.07 10.13
C ARG A 181 -14.72 1.31 11.03
N ASP A 182 -15.66 0.57 10.47
CA ASP A 182 -16.71 -0.11 11.22
C ASP A 182 -17.11 -1.42 10.51
N TRP A 183 -17.22 -2.50 11.26
CA TRP A 183 -17.66 -3.79 10.75
C TRP A 183 -19.16 -3.82 10.39
N ALA A 184 -19.91 -2.80 10.78
CA ALA A 184 -21.29 -2.60 10.34
C ALA A 184 -21.37 -2.17 8.85
N PHE A 185 -20.28 -1.69 8.24
CA PHE A 185 -20.24 -1.37 6.81
C PHE A 185 -20.12 -2.64 5.97
N LYS A 186 -21.29 -3.29 5.77
CA LYS A 186 -21.36 -4.62 5.16
C LYS A 186 -20.99 -4.62 3.67
N ASP A 187 -21.13 -3.52 2.97
CA ASP A 187 -20.80 -3.42 1.54
C ASP A 187 -19.32 -3.67 1.24
N THR A 188 -18.44 -3.43 2.22
CA THR A 188 -16.99 -3.65 2.09
C THR A 188 -16.49 -4.80 2.95
N TYR A 189 -17.31 -5.31 3.87
CA TYR A 189 -16.90 -6.28 4.89
C TYR A 189 -16.25 -7.53 4.29
N ASP A 190 -16.92 -8.21 3.36
CA ASP A 190 -16.43 -9.47 2.81
C ASP A 190 -15.13 -9.30 2.02
N ALA A 191 -15.03 -8.19 1.26
CA ALA A 191 -13.83 -7.88 0.51
C ALA A 191 -12.64 -7.53 1.43
N VAL A 192 -12.89 -6.79 2.52
CA VAL A 192 -11.85 -6.50 3.54
C VAL A 192 -11.43 -7.79 4.25
N MET A 193 -12.38 -8.66 4.63
CA MET A 193 -12.04 -9.95 5.20
C MET A 193 -11.26 -10.85 4.23
N GLY A 194 -11.52 -10.76 2.93
CA GLY A 194 -10.72 -11.41 1.90
C GLY A 194 -9.26 -10.93 1.90
N ILE A 195 -9.02 -9.62 2.00
CA ILE A 195 -7.68 -9.05 2.13
C ILE A 195 -7.01 -9.50 3.44
N VAL A 196 -7.75 -9.45 4.55
CA VAL A 196 -7.24 -9.87 5.88
C VAL A 196 -6.78 -11.31 5.86
N LYS A 197 -7.60 -12.23 5.40
CA LYS A 197 -7.29 -13.67 5.37
C LYS A 197 -6.08 -13.99 4.49
N THR A 198 -5.91 -13.27 3.39
CA THR A 198 -4.87 -13.58 2.39
C THR A 198 -3.53 -12.88 2.64
N HIS A 199 -3.52 -11.73 3.34
CA HIS A 199 -2.32 -10.90 3.46
C HIS A 199 -1.96 -10.46 4.88
N CYS A 200 -2.89 -10.48 5.85
CA CYS A 200 -2.64 -9.88 7.16
C CYS A 200 -2.06 -10.88 8.20
N GLY A 201 -1.31 -11.88 7.76
CA GLY A 201 -0.54 -12.77 8.64
C GLY A 201 -1.35 -13.35 9.79
N ALA A 202 -0.89 -13.16 11.02
CA ALA A 202 -1.51 -13.71 12.22
C ALA A 202 -2.97 -13.28 12.42
N TYR A 203 -3.33 -12.07 12.01
CA TYR A 203 -4.74 -11.63 12.08
C TYR A 203 -5.61 -12.44 11.12
N GLY A 204 -5.14 -12.68 9.89
CA GLY A 204 -5.84 -13.52 8.93
C GLY A 204 -6.03 -14.95 9.42
N VAL A 205 -5.00 -15.55 10.03
CA VAL A 205 -5.06 -16.87 10.66
C VAL A 205 -6.10 -16.89 11.79
N GLY A 206 -6.12 -15.87 12.64
CA GLY A 206 -7.10 -15.76 13.73
C GLY A 206 -8.54 -15.63 13.22
N VAL A 207 -8.74 -14.86 12.15
CA VAL A 207 -10.05 -14.70 11.51
C VAL A 207 -10.52 -16.06 10.93
N GLU A 208 -9.67 -16.74 10.20
CA GLU A 208 -10.02 -18.05 9.63
C GLU A 208 -10.37 -19.08 10.71
N TYR A 209 -9.57 -19.14 11.78
CA TYR A 209 -9.84 -20.00 12.94
C TYR A 209 -11.20 -19.67 13.59
N ALA A 210 -11.49 -18.39 13.80
CA ALA A 210 -12.76 -17.97 14.41
C ALA A 210 -13.95 -18.40 13.55
N TYR A 211 -13.88 -18.23 12.25
CA TYR A 211 -14.97 -18.61 11.35
C TYR A 211 -15.19 -20.12 11.28
N THR A 212 -14.14 -20.91 11.29
CA THR A 212 -14.22 -22.37 11.11
C THR A 212 -14.42 -23.10 12.42
N MET A 213 -13.69 -22.73 13.47
CA MET A 213 -13.60 -23.51 14.72
C MET A 213 -14.44 -22.95 15.86
N VAL A 214 -14.70 -21.63 15.88
CA VAL A 214 -15.45 -21.03 17.00
C VAL A 214 -16.92 -20.81 16.65
N HIS A 215 -17.21 -20.29 15.47
CA HIS A 215 -18.58 -19.97 15.07
C HIS A 215 -19.30 -21.11 14.34
N GLY A 216 -18.61 -22.22 14.07
CA GLY A 216 -19.18 -23.33 13.33
C GLY A 216 -19.64 -22.97 11.91
N ALA A 217 -19.10 -21.90 11.36
CA ALA A 217 -19.34 -21.57 9.96
C ALA A 217 -18.85 -22.74 9.09
N PRO A 218 -19.54 -23.07 7.99
CA PRO A 218 -19.01 -24.05 7.06
C PRO A 218 -17.59 -23.60 6.68
N ALA A 219 -16.67 -24.57 6.68
CA ALA A 219 -15.31 -24.33 6.23
C ALA A 219 -15.37 -23.44 5.00
N SER A 220 -14.68 -22.30 5.03
CA SER A 220 -14.68 -21.44 3.88
C SER A 220 -14.36 -22.33 2.69
N LYS A 221 -15.14 -22.24 1.64
CA LYS A 221 -14.80 -22.86 0.36
C LYS A 221 -13.58 -22.12 -0.17
N LEU A 222 -12.43 -22.31 0.50
CA LEU A 222 -11.18 -22.07 -0.16
C LEU A 222 -11.24 -22.91 -1.42
N PRO A 223 -11.00 -22.36 -2.59
CA PRO A 223 -10.88 -23.18 -3.78
C PRO A 223 -9.90 -24.29 -3.40
N GLU A 224 -10.33 -25.55 -3.53
CA GLU A 224 -9.43 -26.69 -3.35
C GLU A 224 -8.16 -26.33 -4.14
N TRP A 225 -7.01 -26.47 -3.47
CA TRP A 225 -5.77 -26.34 -4.20
C TRP A 225 -5.76 -27.39 -5.32
N VAL A 226 -6.06 -26.94 -6.52
CA VAL A 226 -5.92 -27.77 -7.72
C VAL A 226 -4.48 -27.63 -8.14
N PRO A 227 -3.69 -28.71 -8.13
CA PRO A 227 -2.35 -28.65 -8.70
C PRO A 227 -2.48 -28.13 -10.14
N PRO A 228 -1.59 -27.22 -10.57
CA PRO A 228 -1.58 -26.82 -11.98
C PRO A 228 -1.54 -28.10 -12.80
N GLU A 229 -2.47 -28.24 -13.74
CA GLU A 229 -2.43 -29.34 -14.69
C GLU A 229 -1.00 -29.33 -15.24
N THR A 230 -0.33 -30.46 -15.07
CA THR A 230 1.00 -30.63 -15.66
C THR A 230 0.86 -30.28 -17.11
N ALA A 231 1.42 -29.12 -17.50
CA ALA A 231 1.50 -28.75 -18.91
C ALA A 231 2.19 -29.92 -19.60
N VAL A 232 1.42 -30.72 -20.28
CA VAL A 232 1.96 -31.72 -21.19
C VAL A 232 2.62 -30.91 -22.27
N HIS A 233 3.94 -30.77 -22.15
CA HIS A 233 4.72 -30.22 -23.21
C HIS A 233 4.58 -31.16 -24.42
N ALA A 234 3.75 -30.76 -25.37
CA ALA A 234 3.75 -31.27 -26.70
C ALA A 234 4.85 -30.59 -27.52
#